data_4a55f642e7806cad10cf437ad3ea8517
#
_entry.id   4a55f642e7806cad10cf437ad3ea8517
#
_cell.length_a   1.000
_cell.length_b   1.000
_cell.length_c   1.000
_cell.angle_alpha   90.00
_cell.angle_beta   90.00
_cell.angle_gamma   90.00
#
_symmetry.space_group_name_H-M   'P 1'
#
loop_
_entity.id
_entity.type
_entity.pdbx_description
1 polymer ?
#
loop_
_entity_poly.entity_id
_entity_poly.type
_entity_poly.pdbx_seq_one_letter_code
_entity_poly.pdbx_strand_id
1 'polypeptide(L)'
;MLSAELENCLNKAFQLARDGRHEFLTVEHLLSSILETTLVQDVLRSCGADVAVLAKDLLDHIEQSTPRLPEGDDREVQPTLGFQRVLQRAVFHVQSSGRKEVAVTNVLVAIFSEKQSHAVFLLSRQDVSRLDVVNYISHGMSRTEDEKGESKEEAPAAGAAAAEAESASALEKYSTNLNKLAEEGKIDPLIGRELEVERTIEILCRRRKNNPLLVGEAGVGKTAIAEG
;
A
#
# COMPACT_ATOMS: atom_id res chain seq x y z
N MET A 1 8.99 -15.37 9.77
CA MET A 1 10.01 -15.88 8.83
C MET A 1 10.08 -14.93 7.65
N LEU A 2 11.21 -14.84 6.95
CA LEU A 2 11.28 -14.09 5.70
C LEU A 2 10.67 -14.95 4.58
N SER A 3 10.06 -14.35 3.57
CA SER A 3 9.63 -15.09 2.37
C SER A 3 10.85 -15.52 1.55
N ALA A 4 10.76 -16.64 0.86
CA ALA A 4 11.84 -17.12 -0.02
C ALA A 4 12.22 -16.07 -1.08
N GLU A 5 11.24 -15.33 -1.56
CA GLU A 5 11.45 -14.23 -2.51
C GLU A 5 12.26 -13.09 -1.89
N LEU A 6 11.94 -12.69 -0.64
CA LEU A 6 12.70 -11.68 0.08
C LEU A 6 14.13 -12.13 0.40
N GLU A 7 14.31 -13.40 0.76
CA GLU A 7 15.67 -13.95 0.97
C GLU A 7 16.51 -13.87 -0.31
N ASN A 8 15.92 -14.20 -1.46
CA ASN A 8 16.59 -14.05 -2.75
C ASN A 8 16.95 -12.59 -3.06
N CYS A 9 16.03 -11.64 -2.77
CA CYS A 9 16.31 -10.21 -2.95
C CYS A 9 17.45 -9.73 -2.04
N LEU A 10 17.48 -10.17 -0.79
CA LEU A 10 18.56 -9.83 0.14
C LEU A 10 19.92 -10.37 -0.36
N ASN A 11 19.94 -11.63 -0.80
CA ASN A 11 21.16 -12.22 -1.36
C ASN A 11 21.65 -11.45 -2.60
N LYS A 12 20.74 -11.04 -3.48
CA LYS A 12 21.07 -10.21 -4.65
C LYS A 12 21.60 -8.83 -4.25
N ALA A 13 21.02 -8.18 -3.24
CA ALA A 13 21.53 -6.91 -2.73
C ALA A 13 22.97 -7.04 -2.20
N PHE A 14 23.27 -8.13 -1.48
CA PHE A 14 24.62 -8.43 -1.03
C PHE A 14 25.57 -8.70 -2.20
N GLN A 15 25.13 -9.45 -3.22
CA GLN A 15 25.94 -9.70 -4.42
C GLN A 15 26.22 -8.40 -5.17
N LEU A 16 25.23 -7.54 -5.38
CA LEU A 16 25.39 -6.25 -6.03
C LEU A 16 26.43 -5.38 -5.32
N ALA A 17 26.38 -5.32 -3.98
CA ALA A 17 27.33 -4.58 -3.20
C ALA A 17 28.75 -5.19 -3.26
N ARG A 18 28.85 -6.53 -3.27
CA ARG A 18 30.14 -7.24 -3.37
C ARG A 18 30.76 -7.07 -4.76
N ASP A 19 29.99 -7.24 -5.81
CA ASP A 19 30.45 -7.13 -7.21
C ASP A 19 30.91 -5.70 -7.52
N GLY A 20 30.21 -4.69 -6.96
CA GLY A 20 30.62 -3.29 -7.01
C GLY A 20 31.78 -2.93 -6.07
N ARG A 21 32.26 -3.89 -5.25
CA ARG A 21 33.27 -3.68 -4.19
C ARG A 21 32.91 -2.56 -3.21
N HIS A 22 31.61 -2.41 -2.95
CA HIS A 22 31.11 -1.39 -2.02
C HIS A 22 31.40 -1.78 -0.56
N GLU A 23 31.85 -0.80 0.23
CA GLU A 23 32.09 -1.00 1.66
C GLU A 23 30.79 -1.22 2.43
N PHE A 24 29.71 -0.57 2.00
CA PHE A 24 28.43 -0.58 2.70
C PHE A 24 27.28 -1.10 1.85
N LEU A 25 26.39 -1.88 2.49
CA LEU A 25 25.09 -2.28 1.95
C LEU A 25 24.05 -1.25 2.40
N THR A 26 23.51 -0.50 1.45
CA THR A 26 22.60 0.61 1.70
C THR A 26 21.15 0.27 1.35
N VAL A 27 20.21 1.16 1.69
CA VAL A 27 18.78 1.03 1.33
C VAL A 27 18.60 1.05 -0.19
N GLU A 28 19.47 1.75 -0.92
CA GLU A 28 19.45 1.83 -2.38
C GLU A 28 19.76 0.48 -3.02
N HIS A 29 20.72 -0.28 -2.49
CA HIS A 29 20.98 -1.67 -2.91
C HIS A 29 19.76 -2.57 -2.68
N LEU A 30 19.10 -2.39 -1.52
CA LEU A 30 17.89 -3.15 -1.21
C LEU A 30 16.77 -2.81 -2.19
N LEU A 31 16.51 -1.52 -2.44
CA LEU A 31 15.49 -1.11 -3.40
C LEU A 31 15.81 -1.62 -4.81
N SER A 32 17.06 -1.54 -5.26
CA SER A 32 17.48 -2.07 -6.55
C SER A 32 17.20 -3.56 -6.69
N SER A 33 17.48 -4.36 -5.66
CA SER A 33 17.23 -5.81 -5.69
C SER A 33 15.74 -6.17 -5.67
N ILE A 34 14.90 -5.45 -4.91
CA ILE A 34 13.47 -5.71 -4.87
C ILE A 34 12.75 -5.23 -6.14
N LEU A 35 13.30 -4.27 -6.88
CA LEU A 35 12.78 -3.85 -8.19
C LEU A 35 12.83 -4.94 -9.25
N GLU A 36 13.65 -5.97 -9.08
CA GLU A 36 13.66 -7.11 -10.00
C GLU A 36 12.44 -8.03 -9.84
N THR A 37 11.72 -7.91 -8.73
CA THR A 37 10.52 -8.70 -8.44
C THR A 37 9.34 -8.17 -9.25
N THR A 38 8.65 -9.03 -9.98
CA THR A 38 7.48 -8.66 -10.80
C THR A 38 6.40 -7.97 -9.98
N LEU A 39 6.10 -8.47 -8.79
CA LEU A 39 5.13 -7.91 -7.87
C LEU A 39 5.43 -6.45 -7.49
N VAL A 40 6.70 -6.11 -7.22
CA VAL A 40 7.10 -4.73 -6.89
C VAL A 40 7.03 -3.83 -8.13
N GLN A 41 7.41 -4.36 -9.30
CA GLN A 41 7.28 -3.63 -10.57
C GLN A 41 5.83 -3.27 -10.86
N ASP A 42 4.90 -4.22 -10.65
CA ASP A 42 3.48 -4.00 -10.88
C ASP A 42 2.91 -2.97 -9.90
N VAL A 43 3.28 -3.04 -8.61
CA VAL A 43 2.92 -2.03 -7.61
C VAL A 43 3.38 -0.64 -8.04
N LEU A 44 4.65 -0.48 -8.43
CA LEU A 44 5.22 0.82 -8.78
C LEU A 44 4.66 1.36 -10.09
N ARG A 45 4.45 0.52 -11.11
CA ARG A 45 3.80 0.92 -12.37
C ARG A 45 2.37 1.39 -12.13
N SER A 46 1.63 0.71 -11.28
CA SER A 46 0.25 1.09 -10.91
C SER A 46 0.20 2.40 -10.12
N CYS A 47 1.28 2.75 -9.41
CA CYS A 47 1.46 4.06 -8.78
C CYS A 47 1.97 5.13 -9.76
N GLY A 48 2.14 4.81 -11.06
CA GLY A 48 2.58 5.75 -12.09
C GLY A 48 4.09 5.86 -12.27
N ALA A 49 4.91 5.01 -11.63
CA ALA A 49 6.36 5.06 -11.74
C ALA A 49 6.89 4.40 -13.03
N ASP A 50 7.90 5.01 -13.62
CA ASP A 50 8.75 4.37 -14.63
C ASP A 50 9.85 3.56 -13.94
N VAL A 51 9.62 2.24 -13.83
CA VAL A 51 10.54 1.31 -13.17
C VAL A 51 11.92 1.28 -13.84
N ALA A 52 11.99 1.46 -15.16
CA ALA A 52 13.26 1.42 -15.88
C ALA A 52 14.13 2.65 -15.56
N VAL A 53 13.50 3.83 -15.52
CA VAL A 53 14.18 5.07 -15.12
C VAL A 53 14.62 4.98 -13.65
N LEU A 54 13.74 4.50 -12.78
CA LEU A 54 14.05 4.33 -11.35
C LEU A 54 15.23 3.39 -11.11
N ALA A 55 15.26 2.23 -11.79
CA ALA A 55 16.35 1.26 -11.68
C ALA A 55 17.69 1.85 -12.15
N LYS A 56 17.67 2.60 -13.28
CA LYS A 56 18.87 3.27 -13.78
C LYS A 56 19.40 4.31 -12.80
N ASP A 57 18.52 5.21 -12.34
CA ASP A 57 18.90 6.28 -11.42
C ASP A 57 19.44 5.73 -10.09
N LEU A 58 18.89 4.59 -9.61
CA LEU A 58 19.40 3.90 -8.44
C LEU A 58 20.81 3.36 -8.63
N LEU A 59 21.07 2.66 -9.75
CA LEU A 59 22.38 2.13 -10.06
C LEU A 59 23.41 3.24 -10.23
N ASP A 60 23.09 4.30 -10.96
CA ASP A 60 23.95 5.48 -11.13
C ASP A 60 24.27 6.12 -9.78
N HIS A 61 23.29 6.23 -8.87
CA HIS A 61 23.52 6.75 -7.54
C HIS A 61 24.40 5.84 -6.67
N ILE A 62 24.15 4.53 -6.69
CA ILE A 62 24.96 3.54 -5.96
C ILE A 62 26.42 3.63 -6.38
N GLU A 63 26.68 3.69 -7.67
CA GLU A 63 28.06 3.78 -8.21
C GLU A 63 28.77 5.07 -7.81
N GLN A 64 28.06 6.20 -7.79
CA GLN A 64 28.62 7.52 -7.52
C GLN A 64 28.79 7.83 -6.03
N SER A 65 27.90 7.31 -5.18
CA SER A 65 27.83 7.74 -3.78
C SER A 65 28.34 6.71 -2.77
N THR A 66 28.40 5.42 -3.17
CA THR A 66 28.84 4.39 -2.22
C THR A 66 30.37 4.24 -2.25
N PRO A 67 31.06 4.35 -1.10
CA PRO A 67 32.48 4.13 -1.01
C PRO A 67 32.85 2.72 -1.47
N ARG A 68 33.91 2.62 -2.26
CA ARG A 68 34.47 1.34 -2.72
C ARG A 68 35.67 0.93 -1.88
N LEU A 69 35.77 -0.37 -1.63
CA LEU A 69 36.93 -0.95 -0.97
C LEU A 69 38.19 -0.86 -1.87
N PRO A 70 39.36 -0.53 -1.31
CA PRO A 70 40.63 -0.53 -2.04
C PRO A 70 40.95 -1.90 -2.66
N GLU A 71 41.78 -1.91 -3.69
CA GLU A 71 42.26 -3.17 -4.27
C GLU A 71 43.06 -3.98 -3.26
N GLY A 72 42.68 -5.24 -3.05
CA GLY A 72 43.33 -6.15 -2.09
C GLY A 72 42.67 -6.14 -0.69
N ASP A 73 41.61 -5.40 -0.47
CA ASP A 73 40.85 -5.43 0.79
C ASP A 73 39.66 -6.39 0.66
N ASP A 74 39.70 -7.49 1.42
CA ASP A 74 38.70 -8.57 1.42
C ASP A 74 37.67 -8.42 2.57
N ARG A 75 37.49 -7.21 3.11
CA ARG A 75 36.48 -6.98 4.15
C ARG A 75 35.08 -7.30 3.62
N GLU A 76 34.28 -7.91 4.48
CA GLU A 76 32.86 -8.16 4.16
C GLU A 76 32.07 -6.87 4.10
N VAL A 77 31.11 -6.81 3.18
CA VAL A 77 30.18 -5.69 3.03
C VAL A 77 29.38 -5.49 4.32
N GLN A 78 29.37 -4.28 4.85
CA GLN A 78 28.68 -3.98 6.10
C GLN A 78 27.30 -3.35 5.85
N PRO A 79 26.21 -3.91 6.41
CA PRO A 79 24.89 -3.29 6.29
C PRO A 79 24.83 -1.99 7.08
N THR A 80 24.37 -0.92 6.44
CA THR A 80 24.16 0.38 7.08
C THR A 80 23.04 0.34 8.13
N LEU A 81 23.03 1.28 9.06
CA LEU A 81 21.96 1.41 10.04
C LEU A 81 20.59 1.63 9.39
N GLY A 82 20.53 2.35 8.25
CA GLY A 82 19.31 2.53 7.48
C GLY A 82 18.75 1.21 6.95
N PHE A 83 19.62 0.39 6.36
CA PHE A 83 19.27 -0.94 5.89
C PHE A 83 18.72 -1.83 7.02
N GLN A 84 19.41 -1.86 8.16
CA GLN A 84 18.98 -2.65 9.32
C GLN A 84 17.63 -2.18 9.86
N ARG A 85 17.41 -0.85 9.98
CA ARG A 85 16.14 -0.28 10.44
C ARG A 85 14.96 -0.62 9.51
N VAL A 86 15.18 -0.59 8.19
CA VAL A 86 14.15 -0.97 7.23
C VAL A 86 13.69 -2.41 7.46
N LEU A 87 14.63 -3.35 7.57
CA LEU A 87 14.29 -4.75 7.82
C LEU A 87 13.63 -4.96 9.19
N GLN A 88 14.12 -4.32 10.24
CA GLN A 88 13.52 -4.40 11.57
C GLN A 88 12.08 -3.89 11.57
N ARG A 89 11.81 -2.76 10.89
CA ARG A 89 10.45 -2.21 10.75
C ARG A 89 9.54 -3.13 9.96
N ALA A 90 10.02 -3.71 8.86
CA ALA A 90 9.24 -4.67 8.09
C ALA A 90 8.83 -5.89 8.93
N VAL A 91 9.78 -6.44 9.70
CA VAL A 91 9.53 -7.56 10.62
C VAL A 91 8.52 -7.16 11.71
N PHE A 92 8.74 -6.02 12.36
CA PHE A 92 7.86 -5.52 13.43
C PHE A 92 6.42 -5.29 12.91
N HIS A 93 6.28 -4.72 11.72
CA HIS A 93 4.98 -4.46 11.11
C HIS A 93 4.21 -5.75 10.80
N VAL A 94 4.91 -6.77 10.33
CA VAL A 94 4.32 -8.09 10.06
C VAL A 94 3.92 -8.81 11.35
N GLN A 95 4.75 -8.75 12.39
CA GLN A 95 4.44 -9.32 13.70
C GLN A 95 3.23 -8.66 14.34
N SER A 96 3.14 -7.32 14.28
CA SER A 96 2.01 -6.56 14.83
C SER A 96 0.70 -6.82 14.10
N SER A 97 0.76 -7.16 12.79
CA SER A 97 -0.41 -7.50 11.99
C SER A 97 -0.80 -9.00 12.05
N GLY A 98 -0.14 -9.79 12.89
CA GLY A 98 -0.44 -11.21 13.05
C GLY A 98 -0.06 -12.11 11.87
N ARG A 99 0.64 -11.56 10.86
CA ARG A 99 1.15 -12.33 9.72
C ARG A 99 2.42 -13.08 10.12
N LYS A 100 2.63 -14.26 9.52
CA LYS A 100 3.77 -15.14 9.86
C LYS A 100 5.00 -14.89 9.00
N GLU A 101 4.85 -14.22 7.87
CA GLU A 101 5.89 -14.11 6.84
C GLU A 101 6.06 -12.69 6.36
N VAL A 102 7.32 -12.24 6.26
CA VAL A 102 7.67 -10.90 5.76
C VAL A 102 7.85 -10.98 4.25
N ALA A 103 6.95 -10.35 3.51
CA ALA A 103 6.99 -10.28 2.06
C ALA A 103 7.82 -9.07 1.57
N VAL A 104 8.21 -9.10 0.30
CA VAL A 104 8.95 -8.01 -0.38
C VAL A 104 8.20 -6.68 -0.31
N THR A 105 6.86 -6.72 -0.42
CA THR A 105 5.99 -5.54 -0.30
C THR A 105 6.05 -4.88 1.07
N ASN A 106 6.23 -5.65 2.15
CA ASN A 106 6.41 -5.09 3.49
C ASN A 106 7.70 -4.30 3.61
N VAL A 107 8.76 -4.77 2.94
CA VAL A 107 10.06 -4.09 2.88
C VAL A 107 9.94 -2.81 2.04
N LEU A 108 9.24 -2.84 0.90
CA LEU A 108 8.98 -1.65 0.08
C LEU A 108 8.30 -0.55 0.91
N VAL A 109 7.23 -0.89 1.65
CA VAL A 109 6.54 0.07 2.54
C VAL A 109 7.45 0.58 3.66
N ALA A 110 8.33 -0.28 4.20
CA ALA A 110 9.27 0.09 5.25
C ALA A 110 10.36 1.07 4.76
N ILE A 111 10.79 0.97 3.50
CA ILE A 111 11.76 1.89 2.88
C ILE A 111 11.29 3.35 2.99
N PHE A 112 10.02 3.63 2.75
CA PHE A 112 9.47 5.00 2.88
C PHE A 112 9.60 5.62 4.27
N SER A 113 9.90 4.81 5.28
CA SER A 113 10.14 5.33 6.64
C SER A 113 11.55 5.93 6.81
N GLU A 114 12.50 5.61 5.92
CA GLU A 114 13.85 6.18 5.92
C GLU A 114 13.88 7.44 5.04
N LYS A 115 13.24 8.51 5.50
CA LYS A 115 13.07 9.78 4.76
C LYS A 115 14.36 10.43 4.28
N GLN A 116 15.49 10.08 4.88
CA GLN A 116 16.81 10.61 4.54
C GLN A 116 17.54 9.74 3.50
N SER A 117 17.00 8.59 3.08
CA SER A 117 17.61 7.75 2.05
C SER A 117 17.36 8.34 0.66
N HIS A 118 18.33 8.18 -0.23
CA HIS A 118 18.17 8.57 -1.62
C HIS A 118 17.14 7.70 -2.35
N ALA A 119 16.95 6.47 -1.90
CA ALA A 119 15.90 5.58 -2.38
C ALA A 119 14.50 6.24 -2.28
N VAL A 120 14.16 6.84 -1.13
CA VAL A 120 12.89 7.56 -0.94
C VAL A 120 12.83 8.82 -1.80
N PHE A 121 13.94 9.54 -1.95
CA PHE A 121 14.00 10.71 -2.83
C PHE A 121 13.68 10.34 -4.29
N LEU A 122 14.26 9.26 -4.81
CA LEU A 122 14.01 8.79 -6.18
C LEU A 122 12.56 8.34 -6.38
N LEU A 123 11.97 7.63 -5.42
CA LEU A 123 10.56 7.27 -5.43
C LEU A 123 9.65 8.51 -5.44
N SER A 124 9.96 9.48 -4.57
CA SER A 124 9.20 10.75 -4.50
C SER A 124 9.34 11.59 -5.77
N ARG A 125 10.49 11.54 -6.46
CA ARG A 125 10.71 12.23 -7.74
C ARG A 125 9.82 11.69 -8.86
N GLN A 126 9.37 10.45 -8.73
CA GLN A 126 8.39 9.82 -9.62
C GLN A 126 6.96 9.87 -9.07
N ASP A 127 6.69 10.79 -8.14
CA ASP A 127 5.38 10.99 -7.52
C ASP A 127 4.80 9.74 -6.82
N VAL A 128 5.65 8.77 -6.46
CA VAL A 128 5.23 7.60 -5.68
C VAL A 128 5.27 7.91 -4.19
N SER A 129 4.12 7.90 -3.56
CA SER A 129 4.01 8.06 -2.11
C SER A 129 3.84 6.72 -1.39
N ARG A 130 4.16 6.72 -0.08
CA ARG A 130 3.89 5.55 0.76
C ARG A 130 2.41 5.16 0.75
N LEU A 131 1.52 6.15 0.69
CA LEU A 131 0.07 5.93 0.72
C LEU A 131 -0.39 5.19 -0.53
N ASP A 132 0.09 5.59 -1.72
CA ASP A 132 -0.25 4.95 -2.98
C ASP A 132 0.14 3.46 -2.97
N VAL A 133 1.37 3.17 -2.52
CA VAL A 133 1.86 1.78 -2.39
C VAL A 133 1.01 0.98 -1.40
N VAL A 134 0.67 1.54 -0.24
CA VAL A 134 -0.17 0.87 0.76
C VAL A 134 -1.58 0.65 0.23
N ASN A 135 -2.18 1.63 -0.44
CA ASN A 135 -3.51 1.52 -1.04
C ASN A 135 -3.54 0.42 -2.10
N TYR A 136 -2.55 0.39 -2.98
CA TYR A 136 -2.46 -0.67 -3.99
C TYR A 136 -2.32 -2.07 -3.37
N ILE A 137 -1.45 -2.23 -2.38
CA ILE A 137 -1.25 -3.52 -1.69
C ILE A 137 -2.50 -3.97 -0.94
N SER A 138 -3.28 -3.03 -0.39
CA SER A 138 -4.46 -3.32 0.43
C SER A 138 -5.75 -3.46 -0.38
N HIS A 139 -5.91 -2.72 -1.44
CA HIS A 139 -7.17 -2.56 -2.16
C HIS A 139 -7.08 -2.81 -3.67
N GLY A 140 -5.88 -3.00 -4.23
CA GLY A 140 -5.67 -3.15 -5.68
C GLY A 140 -6.00 -1.89 -6.49
N MET A 141 -6.21 -0.73 -5.83
CA MET A 141 -6.51 0.51 -6.53
C MET A 141 -5.25 1.15 -7.08
N SER A 142 -5.20 1.37 -8.38
CA SER A 142 -4.11 2.06 -9.07
C SER A 142 -4.42 3.55 -9.21
N ARG A 143 -3.40 4.40 -9.09
CA ARG A 143 -3.51 5.86 -9.31
C ARG A 143 -3.99 6.21 -10.73
N THR A 144 -3.76 5.33 -11.69
CA THR A 144 -4.21 5.48 -13.08
C THR A 144 -5.72 5.32 -13.27
N GLU A 145 -6.45 4.80 -12.28
CA GLU A 145 -7.91 4.63 -12.31
C GLU A 145 -8.62 5.89 -11.81
N ASP A 146 -8.03 6.60 -10.85
CA ASP A 146 -8.62 7.83 -10.30
C ASP A 146 -8.58 9.02 -11.29
N GLU A 147 -7.61 9.08 -12.22
CA GLU A 147 -7.54 10.12 -13.25
C GLU A 147 -8.45 9.85 -14.47
N LYS A 148 -8.99 8.63 -14.61
CA LYS A 148 -9.93 8.26 -15.69
C LYS A 148 -11.40 8.39 -15.34
N GLY A 149 -11.72 8.85 -14.15
CA GLY A 149 -13.11 9.05 -13.68
C GLY A 149 -13.89 10.18 -14.35
N GLU A 150 -13.30 10.94 -15.25
CA GLU A 150 -13.98 11.94 -16.08
C GLU A 150 -13.80 11.68 -17.58
N SER A 151 -14.43 10.73 -18.13
CA SER A 151 -15.09 10.76 -19.46
C SER A 151 -15.43 9.39 -20.04
N LYS A 152 -16.76 9.17 -20.15
CA LYS A 152 -17.51 8.47 -21.22
C LYS A 152 -17.34 6.96 -21.45
N GLU A 153 -18.46 6.30 -21.11
CA GLU A 153 -19.33 5.46 -22.01
C GLU A 153 -18.67 4.66 -23.13
N GLU A 154 -18.98 3.41 -23.07
CA GLU A 154 -19.40 2.41 -24.07
C GLU A 154 -18.59 1.12 -24.10
N ALA A 155 -19.32 0.03 -23.86
CA ALA A 155 -18.98 -1.38 -23.91
C ALA A 155 -18.86 -1.85 -25.41
N PRO A 156 -18.69 -3.15 -25.76
CA PRO A 156 -18.41 -4.34 -24.95
C PRO A 156 -17.34 -5.29 -25.59
N ALA A 157 -16.86 -6.27 -24.88
CA ALA A 157 -16.82 -7.68 -25.33
C ALA A 157 -15.99 -8.60 -24.40
N ALA A 158 -16.72 -9.54 -23.85
CA ALA A 158 -16.41 -10.96 -23.60
C ALA A 158 -14.92 -11.41 -23.50
N GLY A 159 -14.51 -11.85 -22.30
CA GLY A 159 -13.38 -12.76 -22.19
C GLY A 159 -12.51 -12.65 -20.95
N ALA A 160 -13.04 -12.38 -19.75
CA ALA A 160 -12.24 -12.43 -18.52
C ALA A 160 -13.07 -12.74 -17.26
N ALA A 161 -13.90 -13.76 -17.34
CA ALA A 161 -14.79 -14.13 -16.22
C ALA A 161 -14.12 -14.98 -15.11
N ALA A 162 -12.79 -15.07 -15.07
CA ALA A 162 -12.08 -15.89 -14.09
C ALA A 162 -11.12 -15.12 -13.17
N ALA A 163 -10.83 -13.83 -13.42
CA ALA A 163 -9.93 -13.00 -12.61
C ALA A 163 -10.63 -12.00 -11.68
N GLU A 164 -11.95 -11.83 -11.82
CA GLU A 164 -12.72 -10.85 -11.05
C GLU A 164 -13.14 -11.33 -9.64
N ALA A 165 -12.87 -12.60 -9.30
CA ALA A 165 -13.31 -13.16 -8.01
C ALA A 165 -12.35 -12.87 -6.83
N GLU A 166 -11.16 -12.33 -7.03
CA GLU A 166 -10.18 -12.11 -5.95
C GLU A 166 -9.99 -10.64 -5.53
N SER A 167 -10.48 -9.67 -6.28
CA SER A 167 -10.31 -8.24 -5.99
C SER A 167 -11.52 -7.56 -5.33
N ALA A 168 -12.50 -8.30 -4.85
CA ALA A 168 -13.57 -7.70 -4.06
C ALA A 168 -12.96 -7.01 -2.85
N SER A 169 -13.13 -5.69 -2.76
CA SER A 169 -12.64 -4.84 -1.67
C SER A 169 -12.99 -5.49 -0.32
N ALA A 170 -12.08 -5.37 0.67
CA ALA A 170 -12.37 -5.84 2.03
C ALA A 170 -13.68 -5.23 2.57
N LEU A 171 -14.03 -4.02 2.13
CA LEU A 171 -15.31 -3.37 2.39
C LEU A 171 -16.49 -4.20 1.83
N GLU A 172 -16.44 -4.66 0.59
CA GLU A 172 -17.50 -5.47 -0.01
C GLU A 172 -17.64 -6.85 0.63
N LYS A 173 -16.52 -7.42 1.13
CA LYS A 173 -16.55 -8.72 1.82
C LYS A 173 -17.06 -8.65 3.25
N TYR A 174 -16.84 -7.53 3.95
CA TYR A 174 -17.11 -7.41 5.39
C TYR A 174 -18.10 -6.30 5.75
N SER A 175 -18.66 -5.56 4.78
CA SER A 175 -19.68 -4.53 4.99
C SER A 175 -20.80 -4.67 3.96
N THR A 176 -21.96 -4.13 4.32
CA THR A 176 -23.12 -4.10 3.46
C THR A 176 -23.39 -2.66 3.03
N ASN A 177 -23.54 -2.43 1.74
CA ASN A 177 -23.89 -1.09 1.23
C ASN A 177 -25.39 -0.87 1.39
N LEU A 178 -25.77 -0.10 2.41
CA LEU A 178 -27.19 0.19 2.73
C LEU A 178 -27.88 0.96 1.61
N ASN A 179 -27.19 1.85 0.90
CA ASN A 179 -27.80 2.59 -0.22
C ASN A 179 -28.23 1.65 -1.35
N LYS A 180 -27.40 0.65 -1.70
CA LYS A 180 -27.79 -0.37 -2.69
C LYS A 180 -28.98 -1.21 -2.23
N LEU A 181 -29.02 -1.59 -0.94
CA LEU A 181 -30.15 -2.32 -0.38
C LEU A 181 -31.44 -1.50 -0.39
N ALA A 182 -31.34 -0.18 -0.14
CA ALA A 182 -32.46 0.72 -0.22
C ALA A 182 -33.00 0.84 -1.66
N GLU A 183 -32.11 0.99 -2.65
CA GLU A 183 -32.49 1.01 -4.08
C GLU A 183 -33.16 -0.29 -4.54
N GLU A 184 -32.67 -1.42 -4.00
CA GLU A 184 -33.26 -2.75 -4.25
C GLU A 184 -34.56 -3.02 -3.49
N GLY A 185 -35.02 -2.09 -2.64
CA GLY A 185 -36.21 -2.23 -1.81
C GLY A 185 -36.13 -3.32 -0.74
N LYS A 186 -34.92 -3.64 -0.30
CA LYS A 186 -34.65 -4.69 0.71
C LYS A 186 -34.60 -4.15 2.14
N ILE A 187 -34.72 -2.84 2.32
CA ILE A 187 -34.78 -2.19 3.63
C ILE A 187 -36.24 -1.95 4.01
N ASP A 188 -36.63 -2.35 5.21
CA ASP A 188 -37.96 -2.11 5.72
C ASP A 188 -38.20 -0.62 5.97
N PRO A 189 -39.37 -0.07 5.61
CA PRO A 189 -39.65 1.35 5.80
C PRO A 189 -39.71 1.69 7.29
N LEU A 190 -39.03 2.78 7.66
CA LEU A 190 -39.07 3.29 9.03
C LEU A 190 -40.40 3.98 9.31
N ILE A 191 -41.12 3.51 10.33
CA ILE A 191 -42.48 4.04 10.67
C ILE A 191 -42.39 4.70 12.07
N GLY A 192 -42.86 5.95 12.15
CA GLY A 192 -43.10 6.65 13.41
C GLY A 192 -41.85 7.20 14.11
N ARG A 193 -40.75 7.41 13.40
CA ARG A 193 -39.46 7.97 13.94
C ARG A 193 -38.97 9.20 13.14
N GLU A 194 -39.90 9.94 12.57
CA GLU A 194 -39.58 11.08 11.67
C GLU A 194 -38.78 12.17 12.37
N LEU A 195 -39.08 12.49 13.65
CA LEU A 195 -38.38 13.52 14.42
C LEU A 195 -36.93 13.14 14.74
N GLU A 196 -36.70 11.86 15.05
CA GLU A 196 -35.35 11.34 15.34
C GLU A 196 -34.48 11.30 14.07
N VAL A 197 -35.06 10.94 12.93
CA VAL A 197 -34.39 10.96 11.63
C VAL A 197 -34.04 12.39 11.24
N GLU A 198 -34.98 13.33 11.29
CA GLU A 198 -34.74 14.74 10.98
C GLU A 198 -33.62 15.30 11.86
N ARG A 199 -33.67 15.01 13.16
CA ARG A 199 -32.62 15.42 14.09
C ARG A 199 -31.25 14.80 13.78
N THR A 200 -31.22 13.55 13.35
CA THR A 200 -29.98 12.87 12.94
C THR A 200 -29.39 13.52 11.70
N ILE A 201 -30.23 13.83 10.70
CA ILE A 201 -29.82 14.53 9.47
C ILE A 201 -29.26 15.93 9.80
N GLU A 202 -29.95 16.70 10.65
CA GLU A 202 -29.46 18.01 11.10
C GLU A 202 -28.06 17.94 11.73
N ILE A 203 -27.79 16.88 12.52
CA ILE A 203 -26.47 16.68 13.16
C ILE A 203 -25.43 16.31 12.11
N LEU A 204 -25.75 15.42 11.19
CA LEU A 204 -24.85 15.00 10.11
C LEU A 204 -24.47 16.14 9.16
N CYS A 205 -25.39 17.08 8.91
CA CYS A 205 -25.15 18.25 8.07
C CYS A 205 -24.28 19.34 8.71
N ARG A 206 -23.86 19.20 9.96
CA ARG A 206 -22.99 20.18 10.62
C ARG A 206 -21.56 20.08 10.11
N ARG A 207 -20.87 21.22 10.00
CA ARG A 207 -19.44 21.28 9.62
C ARG A 207 -18.50 20.63 10.66
N ARG A 208 -18.88 20.62 11.92
CA ARG A 208 -18.13 20.04 13.05
C ARG A 208 -19.11 19.39 14.01
N LYS A 209 -18.63 18.37 14.77
CA LYS A 209 -19.45 17.60 15.73
C LYS A 209 -20.68 16.97 15.05
N ASN A 210 -20.45 16.39 13.88
CA ASN A 210 -21.45 15.76 13.03
C ASN A 210 -21.69 14.27 13.35
N ASN A 211 -21.32 13.81 14.53
CA ASN A 211 -21.52 12.42 14.96
C ASN A 211 -22.76 12.32 15.86
N PRO A 212 -23.91 11.83 15.33
CA PRO A 212 -25.10 11.59 16.15
C PRO A 212 -24.87 10.38 17.06
N LEU A 213 -25.33 10.49 18.31
CA LEU A 213 -25.34 9.42 19.28
C LEU A 213 -26.77 9.02 19.60
N LEU A 214 -27.15 7.80 19.24
CA LEU A 214 -28.47 7.25 19.54
C LEU A 214 -28.42 6.46 20.86
N VAL A 215 -29.13 6.94 21.87
CA VAL A 215 -29.17 6.35 23.22
C VAL A 215 -30.58 5.82 23.51
N GLY A 216 -30.66 4.63 24.10
CA GLY A 216 -31.93 4.00 24.46
C GLY A 216 -31.73 2.55 24.86
N GLU A 217 -32.74 1.90 25.39
CA GLU A 217 -32.75 0.49 25.78
C GLU A 217 -32.55 -0.45 24.57
N ALA A 218 -32.22 -1.72 24.83
CA ALA A 218 -32.12 -2.71 23.78
C ALA A 218 -33.47 -2.90 23.08
N GLY A 219 -33.46 -3.04 21.73
CA GLY A 219 -34.69 -3.33 20.97
C GLY A 219 -35.56 -2.12 20.62
N VAL A 220 -35.22 -0.88 21.03
CA VAL A 220 -36.05 0.31 20.74
C VAL A 220 -35.88 0.87 19.32
N GLY A 221 -35.17 0.17 18.42
CA GLY A 221 -35.04 0.57 17.01
C GLY A 221 -33.94 1.58 16.71
N LYS A 222 -32.86 1.64 17.53
CA LYS A 222 -31.71 2.55 17.24
C LYS A 222 -31.04 2.29 15.91
N THR A 223 -30.87 1.03 15.55
CA THR A 223 -30.27 0.62 14.27
C THR A 223 -31.19 0.91 13.10
N ALA A 224 -32.52 0.74 13.28
CA ALA A 224 -33.49 1.04 12.26
C ALA A 224 -33.49 2.52 11.82
N ILE A 225 -33.12 3.46 12.71
CA ILE A 225 -32.95 4.88 12.35
C ILE A 225 -31.76 5.10 11.39
N ALA A 226 -30.73 4.23 11.45
CA ALA A 226 -29.57 4.32 10.57
C ALA A 226 -29.78 3.60 9.22
N GLU A 227 -30.73 2.68 9.16
CA GLU A 227 -31.05 1.87 7.97
C GLU A 227 -32.18 2.51 7.15
N GLY A 228 -33.14 3.19 7.78
CA GLY A 228 -34.30 3.87 7.16
C GLY A 228 -34.08 5.33 6.97
#